data_431f030929742915e21106cc7606162b
#
_entry.id   431f030929742915e21106cc7606162b
#
_cell.length_a   1.000
_cell.length_b   1.000
_cell.length_c   1.000
_cell.angle_alpha   90.00
_cell.angle_beta   90.00
_cell.angle_gamma   90.00
#
_symmetry.space_group_name_H-M   'P 1'
#
loop_
_entity.id
_entity.type
_entity.pdbx_description
1 polymer ?
#
loop_
_entity_poly.entity_id
_entity_poly.type
_entity_poly.pdbx_seq_one_letter_code
_entity_poly.pdbx_strand_id
1 'polypeptide(L)'
;MSFKQFETKTNSATYRFLSVFKYEHRKGGDILLNSYWNAFTLKDDVELIIRSYRPSWLPGTKNLENIFKSIAKQNFGKLLSELPKVTWVKEELNRKEMFDLYKSASAFVLPTRGEGWCLPCVEAMSMGLPIVVTNFSGPTEYLNEKYSYPIPIHNNINHDGTAEPDLNACADLMQHLYKNPAEGKEKGALASKFVAKHLSPNIIAKKILKKLHEYVSYDDEDKSEL
;
A
#
# COMPACT_ATOMS: atom_id res chain seq x y z
N MET A 1 -10.45 -9.85 17.79
CA MET A 1 -11.30 -8.64 17.72
C MET A 1 -12.18 -8.80 16.50
N SER A 2 -13.49 -8.75 16.65
CA SER A 2 -14.44 -8.90 15.52
C SER A 2 -14.38 -7.64 14.64
N PHE A 3 -14.50 -7.78 13.30
CA PHE A 3 -14.59 -6.70 12.32
C PHE A 3 -15.63 -5.60 12.64
N LYS A 4 -16.62 -5.91 13.47
CA LYS A 4 -17.59 -4.95 14.02
C LYS A 4 -17.00 -3.70 14.71
N GLN A 5 -15.68 -3.67 15.01
CA GLN A 5 -15.02 -2.51 15.60
C GLN A 5 -14.53 -1.45 14.58
N PHE A 6 -14.58 -1.75 13.29
CA PHE A 6 -14.27 -0.77 12.22
C PHE A 6 -15.50 0.01 11.76
N GLU A 7 -16.67 -0.23 12.38
CA GLU A 7 -17.85 0.62 12.15
C GLU A 7 -17.45 2.08 12.37
N THR A 8 -17.58 2.81 11.32
CA THR A 8 -17.37 4.24 11.15
C THR A 8 -17.83 5.04 12.38
N LYS A 9 -16.98 5.17 13.39
CA LYS A 9 -17.08 6.31 14.29
C LYS A 9 -16.60 7.52 13.49
N THR A 10 -17.54 8.18 12.85
CA THR A 10 -17.37 9.41 12.08
C THR A 10 -16.83 10.60 12.90
N ASN A 11 -16.42 10.38 14.14
CA ASN A 11 -15.85 11.35 15.07
C ASN A 11 -14.51 10.94 15.68
N SER A 12 -13.76 9.99 15.09
CA SER A 12 -12.43 9.65 15.61
C SER A 12 -11.40 10.59 14.99
N ALA A 13 -10.74 11.40 15.81
CA ALA A 13 -9.62 12.26 15.43
C ALA A 13 -8.38 11.44 15.00
N THR A 14 -8.33 10.14 15.34
CA THR A 14 -7.20 9.24 15.10
C THR A 14 -6.87 9.12 13.61
N TYR A 15 -5.64 9.45 13.24
CA TYR A 15 -5.15 9.30 11.87
C TYR A 15 -4.77 7.85 11.59
N ARG A 16 -5.45 7.20 10.64
CA ARG A 16 -5.29 5.77 10.36
C ARG A 16 -4.51 5.54 9.08
N PHE A 17 -3.35 4.94 9.20
CA PHE A 17 -2.61 4.38 8.08
C PHE A 17 -3.10 2.96 7.81
N LEU A 18 -3.37 2.63 6.55
CA LEU A 18 -3.77 1.29 6.11
C LEU A 18 -2.70 0.69 5.24
N SER A 19 -2.41 -0.59 5.43
CA SER A 19 -1.64 -1.40 4.49
C SER A 19 -2.32 -2.73 4.23
N VAL A 20 -2.40 -3.14 2.97
CA VAL A 20 -3.04 -4.38 2.52
C VAL A 20 -2.06 -5.16 1.64
N PHE A 21 -1.58 -6.29 2.14
CA PHE A 21 -0.60 -7.11 1.43
C PHE A 21 -0.52 -8.53 1.99
N LYS A 22 0.05 -9.44 1.22
CA LYS A 22 0.46 -10.76 1.69
C LYS A 22 1.81 -10.64 2.39
N TYR A 23 1.94 -11.15 3.62
CA TYR A 23 3.14 -10.97 4.43
C TYR A 23 4.31 -11.82 3.90
N GLU A 24 5.03 -11.27 2.97
CA GLU A 24 6.24 -11.77 2.35
C GLU A 24 7.34 -10.69 2.43
N HIS A 25 8.62 -11.08 2.41
CA HIS A 25 9.76 -10.15 2.47
C HIS A 25 9.65 -9.03 1.41
N ARG A 26 9.30 -9.42 0.18
CA ARG A 26 9.12 -8.48 -0.94
C ARG A 26 8.12 -7.36 -0.65
N LYS A 27 7.13 -7.59 0.20
CA LYS A 27 6.07 -6.60 0.51
C LYS A 27 6.49 -5.54 1.53
N GLY A 28 7.69 -5.65 2.12
CA GLY A 28 8.26 -4.60 2.99
C GLY A 28 7.52 -4.40 4.32
N GLY A 29 6.91 -5.47 4.88
CA GLY A 29 6.21 -5.36 6.16
C GLY A 29 7.12 -4.99 7.33
N ASP A 30 8.39 -5.34 7.25
CA ASP A 30 9.47 -4.93 8.16
C ASP A 30 9.77 -3.43 8.02
N ILE A 31 9.92 -2.93 6.79
CA ILE A 31 10.12 -1.49 6.52
C ILE A 31 8.92 -0.69 7.03
N LEU A 32 7.69 -1.15 6.74
CA LEU A 32 6.46 -0.48 7.18
C LEU A 32 6.42 -0.28 8.70
N LEU A 33 6.67 -1.35 9.46
CA LEU A 33 6.66 -1.29 10.93
C LEU A 33 7.76 -0.37 11.46
N ASN A 34 8.98 -0.49 10.94
CA ASN A 34 10.10 0.35 11.36
C ASN A 34 9.85 1.83 11.02
N SER A 35 9.38 2.14 9.81
CA SER A 35 9.04 3.51 9.42
C SER A 35 7.95 4.10 10.30
N TYR A 36 6.88 3.35 10.59
CA TYR A 36 5.79 3.81 11.42
C TYR A 36 6.23 4.09 12.86
N TRP A 37 6.99 3.19 13.48
CA TRP A 37 7.47 3.37 14.86
C TRP A 37 8.61 4.37 14.99
N ASN A 38 9.33 4.69 13.91
CA ASN A 38 10.27 5.83 13.87
C ASN A 38 9.53 7.16 13.69
N ALA A 39 8.44 7.16 12.92
CA ALA A 39 7.68 8.37 12.65
C ALA A 39 6.88 8.88 13.86
N PHE A 40 6.40 7.98 14.73
CA PHE A 40 5.41 8.32 15.76
C PHE A 40 5.78 7.82 17.15
N THR A 41 5.15 8.45 18.14
CA THR A 41 5.23 8.12 19.56
C THR A 41 3.85 7.83 20.13
N LEU A 42 3.77 7.37 21.39
CA LEU A 42 2.48 7.19 22.11
C LEU A 42 1.69 8.49 22.32
N LYS A 43 2.29 9.66 22.07
CA LYS A 43 1.63 10.97 22.18
C LYS A 43 0.84 11.33 20.92
N ASP A 44 1.15 10.67 19.81
CA ASP A 44 0.51 10.93 18.52
C ASP A 44 -0.78 10.10 18.41
N ASP A 45 -1.88 10.74 17.99
CA ASP A 45 -3.16 10.07 17.79
C ASP A 45 -3.19 9.37 16.43
N VAL A 46 -2.45 8.27 16.33
CA VAL A 46 -2.25 7.50 15.10
C VAL A 46 -2.49 6.00 15.33
N GLU A 47 -2.89 5.31 14.28
CA GLU A 47 -3.01 3.86 14.24
C GLU A 47 -2.53 3.33 12.87
N LEU A 48 -1.73 2.26 12.88
CA LEU A 48 -1.40 1.49 11.68
C LEU A 48 -2.28 0.23 11.62
N ILE A 49 -3.11 0.13 10.60
CA ILE A 49 -3.94 -1.04 10.34
C ILE A 49 -3.28 -1.87 9.24
N ILE A 50 -2.97 -3.11 9.54
CA ILE A 50 -2.38 -4.06 8.59
C ILE A 50 -3.39 -5.16 8.30
N ARG A 51 -3.95 -5.20 7.08
CA ARG A 51 -4.71 -6.33 6.58
C ARG A 51 -3.75 -7.26 5.85
N SER A 52 -3.41 -8.37 6.50
CA SER A 52 -2.41 -9.28 5.97
C SER A 52 -2.60 -10.70 6.46
N TYR A 53 -2.11 -11.65 5.66
CA TYR A 53 -1.95 -13.04 6.04
C TYR A 53 -0.57 -13.53 5.60
N ARG A 54 -0.06 -14.55 6.30
CA ARG A 54 1.17 -15.22 5.90
C ARG A 54 0.82 -16.47 5.10
N PRO A 55 1.35 -16.64 3.87
CA PRO A 55 1.12 -17.82 3.06
C PRO A 55 1.55 -19.11 3.75
N SER A 56 0.81 -20.20 3.50
CA SER A 56 1.07 -21.49 4.14
C SER A 56 2.40 -22.12 3.74
N TRP A 57 2.91 -21.79 2.56
CA TRP A 57 4.21 -22.29 2.03
C TRP A 57 5.43 -21.55 2.57
N LEU A 58 5.27 -20.39 3.23
CA LEU A 58 6.39 -19.70 3.85
C LEU A 58 6.72 -20.33 5.20
N PRO A 59 8.01 -20.62 5.49
CA PRO A 59 8.44 -21.17 6.76
C PRO A 59 8.27 -20.14 7.90
N GLY A 60 8.17 -20.62 9.13
CA GLY A 60 8.07 -19.82 10.34
C GLY A 60 6.64 -19.59 10.83
N THR A 61 6.50 -18.69 11.81
CA THR A 61 5.21 -18.45 12.45
C THR A 61 4.17 -17.81 11.51
N LYS A 62 2.94 -18.32 11.53
CA LYS A 62 1.79 -17.72 10.84
C LYS A 62 1.16 -16.57 11.65
N ASN A 63 1.53 -16.43 12.91
CA ASN A 63 1.04 -15.36 13.76
C ASN A 63 1.89 -14.10 13.56
N LEU A 64 1.37 -13.13 12.80
CA LEU A 64 2.06 -11.87 12.52
C LEU A 64 2.30 -11.04 13.79
N GLU A 65 1.47 -11.17 14.81
CA GLU A 65 1.70 -10.49 16.09
C GLU A 65 3.04 -10.87 16.73
N ASN A 66 3.46 -12.15 16.60
CA ASN A 66 4.78 -12.58 17.07
C ASN A 66 5.91 -11.94 16.25
N ILE A 67 5.69 -11.72 14.95
CA ILE A 67 6.65 -11.01 14.10
C ILE A 67 6.73 -9.54 14.54
N PHE A 68 5.60 -8.90 14.78
CA PHE A 68 5.57 -7.51 15.26
C PHE A 68 6.29 -7.37 16.63
N LYS A 69 6.04 -8.30 17.57
CA LYS A 69 6.74 -8.36 18.87
C LYS A 69 8.26 -8.52 18.69
N SER A 70 8.67 -9.36 17.74
CA SER A 70 10.09 -9.58 17.45
C SER A 70 10.76 -8.31 16.92
N ILE A 71 10.15 -7.63 15.94
CA ILE A 71 10.67 -6.37 15.38
C ILE A 71 10.72 -5.28 16.46
N ALA A 72 9.66 -5.12 17.26
CA ALA A 72 9.60 -4.16 18.35
C ALA A 72 10.74 -4.37 19.35
N LYS A 73 10.98 -5.65 19.75
CA LYS A 73 12.05 -5.97 20.69
C LYS A 73 13.44 -5.80 20.12
N GLN A 74 13.65 -6.26 18.86
CA GLN A 74 14.98 -6.26 18.24
C GLN A 74 15.43 -4.85 17.83
N ASN A 75 14.53 -4.04 17.25
CA ASN A 75 14.89 -2.77 16.65
C ASN A 75 14.68 -1.57 17.59
N PHE A 76 13.78 -1.70 18.57
CA PHE A 76 13.41 -0.60 19.49
C PHE A 76 13.68 -0.93 20.96
N GLY A 77 13.97 -2.19 21.31
CA GLY A 77 14.13 -2.63 22.70
C GLY A 77 12.83 -2.57 23.52
N LYS A 78 11.67 -2.45 22.87
CA LYS A 78 10.37 -2.15 23.48
C LYS A 78 9.39 -3.31 23.34
N LEU A 79 8.35 -3.29 24.19
CA LEU A 79 7.14 -4.08 24.01
C LEU A 79 6.18 -3.37 23.05
N LEU A 80 5.24 -4.10 22.43
CA LEU A 80 4.24 -3.47 21.55
C LEU A 80 3.37 -2.43 22.26
N SER A 81 3.13 -2.59 23.58
CA SER A 81 2.38 -1.63 24.39
C SER A 81 3.11 -0.31 24.65
N GLU A 82 4.41 -0.26 24.37
CA GLU A 82 5.28 0.92 24.53
C GLU A 82 5.51 1.65 23.19
N LEU A 83 4.84 1.19 22.13
CA LEU A 83 4.94 1.73 20.77
C LEU A 83 3.55 2.15 20.25
N PRO A 84 3.47 3.06 19.28
CA PRO A 84 2.22 3.43 18.62
C PRO A 84 1.45 2.21 18.12
N LYS A 85 0.13 2.30 18.21
CA LYS A 85 -0.77 1.18 17.99
C LYS A 85 -0.68 0.61 16.58
N VAL A 86 -0.50 -0.71 16.50
CA VAL A 86 -0.62 -1.50 15.27
C VAL A 86 -1.74 -2.51 15.44
N THR A 87 -2.70 -2.50 14.52
CA THR A 87 -3.83 -3.43 14.51
C THR A 87 -3.69 -4.39 13.33
N TRP A 88 -3.65 -5.68 13.61
CA TRP A 88 -3.64 -6.71 12.60
C TRP A 88 -5.05 -7.25 12.33
N VAL A 89 -5.54 -7.06 11.10
CA VAL A 89 -6.78 -7.65 10.59
C VAL A 89 -6.43 -8.98 9.91
N LYS A 90 -6.69 -10.08 10.60
CA LYS A 90 -6.36 -11.45 10.17
C LYS A 90 -7.51 -12.16 9.47
N GLU A 91 -8.73 -11.71 9.71
CA GLU A 91 -9.95 -12.29 9.17
C GLU A 91 -10.00 -12.13 7.65
N GLU A 92 -10.59 -13.11 6.98
CA GLU A 92 -10.98 -12.94 5.58
C GLU A 92 -12.13 -11.95 5.50
N LEU A 93 -11.97 -10.93 4.66
CA LEU A 93 -12.95 -9.87 4.47
C LEU A 93 -13.65 -10.05 3.12
N ASN A 94 -14.97 -9.96 3.13
CA ASN A 94 -15.74 -9.87 1.90
C ASN A 94 -15.56 -8.49 1.23
N ARG A 95 -16.13 -8.34 0.02
CA ARG A 95 -15.96 -7.11 -0.77
C ARG A 95 -16.45 -5.85 -0.04
N LYS A 96 -17.58 -5.94 0.67
CA LYS A 96 -18.13 -4.82 1.44
C LYS A 96 -17.22 -4.45 2.61
N GLU A 97 -16.75 -5.45 3.34
CA GLU A 97 -15.84 -5.25 4.47
C GLU A 97 -14.50 -4.67 4.03
N MET A 98 -13.96 -5.10 2.89
CA MET A 98 -12.76 -4.47 2.30
C MET A 98 -13.00 -3.02 1.93
N PHE A 99 -14.16 -2.69 1.33
CA PHE A 99 -14.54 -1.31 1.04
C PHE A 99 -14.61 -0.46 2.32
N ASP A 100 -15.26 -0.97 3.37
CA ASP A 100 -15.40 -0.28 4.66
C ASP A 100 -14.03 -0.10 5.33
N LEU A 101 -13.11 -1.07 5.18
CA LEU A 101 -11.73 -0.98 5.68
C LEU A 101 -10.97 0.17 5.00
N TYR A 102 -10.96 0.25 3.67
CA TYR A 102 -10.35 1.37 2.94
C TYR A 102 -10.99 2.71 3.35
N LYS A 103 -12.32 2.76 3.47
CA LYS A 103 -13.05 3.96 3.86
C LYS A 103 -12.72 4.44 5.27
N SER A 104 -12.31 3.55 6.16
CA SER A 104 -11.94 3.88 7.54
C SER A 104 -10.54 4.48 7.69
N ALA A 105 -9.73 4.42 6.62
CA ALA A 105 -8.35 4.89 6.63
C ALA A 105 -8.24 6.37 6.24
N SER A 106 -7.15 7.00 6.70
CA SER A 106 -6.74 8.36 6.34
C SER A 106 -5.70 8.37 5.23
N ALA A 107 -4.85 7.34 5.16
CA ALA A 107 -3.83 7.15 4.14
C ALA A 107 -3.53 5.66 3.94
N PHE A 108 -3.01 5.30 2.76
CA PHE A 108 -2.51 3.97 2.44
C PHE A 108 -0.99 3.99 2.33
N VAL A 109 -0.31 3.00 2.93
CA VAL A 109 1.16 2.92 2.92
C VAL A 109 1.61 1.52 2.53
N LEU A 110 2.52 1.40 1.55
CA LEU A 110 3.13 0.12 1.18
C LEU A 110 4.58 0.32 0.70
N PRO A 111 5.57 0.23 1.59
CA PRO A 111 6.99 0.31 1.24
C PRO A 111 7.49 -1.04 0.68
N THR A 112 6.93 -1.45 -0.46
CA THR A 112 7.26 -2.73 -1.10
C THR A 112 8.64 -2.69 -1.76
N ARG A 113 9.32 -3.83 -1.80
CA ARG A 113 10.58 -4.03 -2.53
C ARG A 113 10.37 -4.31 -4.02
N GLY A 114 9.11 -4.51 -4.45
CA GLY A 114 8.75 -4.72 -5.85
C GLY A 114 7.33 -5.25 -6.02
N GLU A 115 6.63 -4.76 -7.02
CA GLU A 115 5.26 -5.12 -7.37
C GLU A 115 5.11 -5.29 -8.88
N GLY A 116 4.28 -6.23 -9.30
CA GLY A 116 3.85 -6.27 -10.69
C GLY A 116 2.98 -5.06 -11.05
N TRP A 117 1.98 -4.77 -10.20
CA TRP A 117 1.06 -3.64 -10.39
C TRP A 117 0.61 -2.97 -9.08
N CYS A 118 0.52 -3.69 -7.99
CA CYS A 118 -0.07 -3.29 -6.72
C CYS A 118 -1.57 -2.94 -6.83
N LEU A 119 -2.43 -3.94 -7.00
CA LEU A 119 -3.88 -3.71 -6.99
C LEU A 119 -4.38 -3.00 -5.72
N PRO A 120 -3.91 -3.34 -4.49
CA PRO A 120 -4.30 -2.62 -3.29
C PRO A 120 -3.97 -1.12 -3.32
N CYS A 121 -2.89 -0.73 -4.01
CA CYS A 121 -2.55 0.68 -4.20
C CYS A 121 -3.60 1.40 -5.07
N VAL A 122 -3.98 0.77 -6.19
CA VAL A 122 -5.00 1.30 -7.11
C VAL A 122 -6.39 1.33 -6.44
N GLU A 123 -6.72 0.32 -5.63
CA GLU A 123 -7.94 0.30 -4.81
C GLU A 123 -7.97 1.48 -3.84
N ALA A 124 -6.87 1.73 -3.10
CA ALA A 124 -6.74 2.87 -2.20
C ALA A 124 -6.89 4.20 -2.94
N MET A 125 -6.23 4.36 -4.10
CA MET A 125 -6.38 5.53 -4.96
C MET A 125 -7.83 5.71 -5.41
N SER A 126 -8.52 4.64 -5.81
CA SER A 126 -9.93 4.71 -6.24
C SER A 126 -10.86 5.20 -5.12
N MET A 127 -10.53 4.88 -3.88
CA MET A 127 -11.22 5.32 -2.67
C MET A 127 -10.88 6.75 -2.24
N GLY A 128 -9.99 7.43 -2.97
CA GLY A 128 -9.56 8.80 -2.66
C GLY A 128 -8.58 8.90 -1.51
N LEU A 129 -7.90 7.80 -1.15
CA LEU A 129 -6.84 7.83 -0.16
C LEU A 129 -5.53 8.37 -0.76
N PRO A 130 -4.80 9.23 -0.04
CA PRO A 130 -3.40 9.49 -0.37
C PRO A 130 -2.60 8.20 -0.19
N ILE A 131 -1.70 7.91 -1.13
CA ILE A 131 -0.87 6.72 -1.10
C ILE A 131 0.61 7.05 -0.94
N VAL A 132 1.29 6.33 -0.03
CA VAL A 132 2.73 6.35 0.20
C VAL A 132 3.26 4.99 -0.25
N VAL A 133 3.93 4.92 -1.40
CA VAL A 133 4.31 3.65 -2.05
C VAL A 133 5.70 3.79 -2.67
N THR A 134 6.48 2.71 -2.64
CA THR A 134 7.81 2.71 -3.22
C THR A 134 7.79 3.05 -4.71
N ASN A 135 8.63 3.99 -5.11
CA ASN A 135 8.82 4.42 -6.49
C ASN A 135 9.72 3.42 -7.25
N PHE A 136 9.23 2.19 -7.39
CA PHE A 136 9.97 1.12 -8.06
C PHE A 136 9.02 0.10 -8.70
N SER A 137 9.45 -0.50 -9.82
CA SER A 137 8.75 -1.54 -10.60
C SER A 137 7.34 -1.11 -11.05
N GLY A 138 6.36 -2.00 -11.12
CA GLY A 138 5.03 -1.72 -11.68
C GLY A 138 4.32 -0.45 -11.17
N PRO A 139 4.40 -0.06 -9.90
CA PRO A 139 3.80 1.19 -9.40
C PRO A 139 4.31 2.46 -10.10
N THR A 140 5.51 2.48 -10.65
CA THR A 140 6.05 3.66 -11.37
C THR A 140 5.21 4.08 -12.57
N GLU A 141 4.39 3.17 -13.10
CA GLU A 141 3.46 3.45 -14.21
C GLU A 141 2.34 4.44 -13.84
N TYR A 142 2.02 4.56 -12.56
CA TYR A 142 0.94 5.42 -12.10
C TYR A 142 1.30 6.31 -10.92
N LEU A 143 2.46 6.13 -10.28
CA LEU A 143 2.91 7.02 -9.21
C LEU A 143 3.32 8.38 -9.78
N ASN A 144 2.89 9.45 -9.11
CA ASN A 144 3.25 10.82 -9.46
C ASN A 144 3.08 11.73 -8.24
N GLU A 145 4.03 12.61 -7.98
CA GLU A 145 4.02 13.51 -6.83
C GLU A 145 2.79 14.43 -6.77
N LYS A 146 2.13 14.66 -7.90
CA LYS A 146 0.89 15.45 -7.94
C LYS A 146 -0.27 14.81 -7.17
N TYR A 147 -0.31 13.46 -7.10
CA TYR A 147 -1.42 12.73 -6.49
C TYR A 147 -1.02 11.52 -5.66
N SER A 148 0.29 11.37 -5.37
CA SER A 148 0.85 10.32 -4.51
C SER A 148 2.08 10.83 -3.77
N TYR A 149 2.64 9.98 -2.92
CA TYR A 149 3.86 10.21 -2.15
C TYR A 149 4.83 9.06 -2.42
N PRO A 150 5.64 9.16 -3.51
CA PRO A 150 6.59 8.12 -3.88
C PRO A 150 7.72 7.99 -2.85
N ILE A 151 7.93 6.79 -2.31
CA ILE A 151 9.08 6.49 -1.46
C ILE A 151 10.29 6.24 -2.36
N PRO A 152 11.40 6.94 -2.18
CA PRO A 152 12.62 6.66 -2.93
C PRO A 152 13.20 5.29 -2.55
N ILE A 153 14.03 4.74 -3.43
CA ILE A 153 14.82 3.53 -3.17
C ILE A 153 16.28 3.89 -2.95
N HIS A 154 16.98 3.05 -2.19
CA HIS A 154 18.44 3.09 -2.21
C HIS A 154 18.96 2.68 -3.59
N ASN A 155 20.08 3.25 -4.02
CA ASN A 155 20.58 3.20 -5.41
C ASN A 155 20.91 1.80 -5.96
N ASN A 156 20.81 0.74 -5.15
CA ASN A 156 21.14 -0.62 -5.55
C ASN A 156 19.88 -1.47 -5.71
N ILE A 157 19.72 -2.05 -6.87
CA ILE A 157 18.76 -3.14 -7.11
C ILE A 157 19.44 -4.43 -6.63
N ASN A 158 18.73 -5.22 -5.82
CA ASN A 158 19.20 -6.50 -5.30
C ASN A 158 19.35 -7.53 -6.44
N HIS A 159 20.14 -8.58 -6.19
CA HIS A 159 20.36 -9.66 -7.17
C HIS A 159 19.08 -10.37 -7.62
N ASP A 160 18.04 -10.37 -6.79
CA ASP A 160 16.73 -10.94 -7.09
C ASP A 160 15.77 -9.96 -7.84
N GLY A 161 16.30 -8.80 -8.26
CA GLY A 161 15.52 -7.78 -8.97
C GLY A 161 14.62 -6.94 -8.07
N THR A 162 14.73 -7.03 -6.74
CA THR A 162 14.03 -6.16 -5.79
C THR A 162 14.85 -4.90 -5.47
N ALA A 163 14.20 -3.87 -4.94
CA ALA A 163 14.86 -2.66 -4.45
C ALA A 163 14.55 -2.43 -2.97
N GLU A 164 15.47 -1.82 -2.24
CA GLU A 164 15.24 -1.49 -0.83
C GLU A 164 14.64 -0.09 -0.72
N PRO A 165 13.38 0.04 -0.21
CA PRO A 165 12.77 1.36 0.03
C PRO A 165 13.51 2.12 1.13
N ASP A 166 13.62 3.43 0.98
CA ASP A 166 14.18 4.29 2.03
C ASP A 166 13.21 4.37 3.21
N LEU A 167 13.61 3.75 4.31
CA LEU A 167 12.85 3.67 5.55
C LEU A 167 12.61 5.06 6.16
N ASN A 168 13.63 5.92 6.14
CA ASN A 168 13.54 7.26 6.73
C ASN A 168 12.62 8.15 5.89
N ALA A 169 12.76 8.12 4.57
CA ALA A 169 11.85 8.83 3.68
C ALA A 169 10.40 8.33 3.84
N CYS A 170 10.18 7.04 4.02
CA CYS A 170 8.85 6.50 4.32
C CYS A 170 8.29 7.07 5.63
N ALA A 171 9.11 7.10 6.69
CA ALA A 171 8.73 7.68 7.99
C ALA A 171 8.39 9.17 7.87
N ASP A 172 9.22 9.94 7.16
CA ASP A 172 9.03 11.37 6.93
C ASP A 172 7.74 11.66 6.14
N LEU A 173 7.44 10.87 5.11
CA LEU A 173 6.21 10.98 4.34
C LEU A 173 4.96 10.65 5.19
N MET A 174 5.04 9.65 6.07
CA MET A 174 3.96 9.35 7.01
C MET A 174 3.75 10.51 8.00
N GLN A 175 4.81 11.07 8.57
CA GLN A 175 4.73 12.26 9.43
C GLN A 175 4.16 13.48 8.70
N HIS A 176 4.60 13.68 7.46
CA HIS A 176 4.11 14.78 6.63
C HIS A 176 2.59 14.70 6.44
N LEU A 177 2.07 13.52 6.08
CA LEU A 177 0.64 13.27 5.92
C LEU A 177 -0.15 13.49 7.21
N TYR A 178 0.36 13.03 8.34
CA TYR A 178 -0.26 13.25 9.66
C TYR A 178 -0.37 14.73 10.00
N LYS A 179 0.67 15.52 9.72
CA LYS A 179 0.72 16.96 9.97
C LYS A 179 -0.07 17.77 8.93
N ASN A 180 -0.27 17.25 7.72
CA ASN A 180 -0.90 17.93 6.59
C ASN A 180 -2.08 17.12 5.99
N PRO A 181 -3.11 16.77 6.78
CA PRO A 181 -4.19 15.90 6.34
C PRO A 181 -5.03 16.49 5.20
N ALA A 182 -5.11 17.81 5.10
CA ALA A 182 -5.83 18.50 4.02
C ALA A 182 -5.14 18.30 2.66
N GLU A 183 -3.81 18.43 2.60
CA GLU A 183 -3.02 18.14 1.39
C GLU A 183 -3.19 16.67 0.97
N GLY A 184 -3.08 15.75 1.94
CA GLY A 184 -3.29 14.33 1.68
C GLY A 184 -4.65 14.05 1.05
N LYS A 185 -5.72 14.65 1.60
CA LYS A 185 -7.08 14.52 1.07
C LYS A 185 -7.22 15.08 -0.36
N GLU A 186 -6.58 16.21 -0.66
CA GLU A 186 -6.55 16.79 -1.99
C GLU A 186 -5.85 15.86 -3.00
N LYS A 187 -4.65 15.39 -2.68
CA LYS A 187 -3.91 14.42 -3.51
C LYS A 187 -4.68 13.12 -3.70
N GLY A 188 -5.32 12.60 -2.65
CA GLY A 188 -6.20 11.42 -2.73
C GLY A 188 -7.36 11.63 -3.70
N ALA A 189 -8.01 12.79 -3.66
CA ALA A 189 -9.08 13.14 -4.62
C ALA A 189 -8.57 13.19 -6.07
N LEU A 190 -7.36 13.72 -6.29
CA LEU A 190 -6.71 13.70 -7.61
C LEU A 190 -6.36 12.27 -8.05
N ALA A 191 -5.87 11.43 -7.14
CA ALA A 191 -5.58 10.02 -7.39
C ALA A 191 -6.85 9.26 -7.84
N SER A 192 -7.98 9.47 -7.18
CA SER A 192 -9.25 8.85 -7.55
C SER A 192 -9.70 9.25 -8.96
N LYS A 193 -9.58 10.53 -9.31
CA LYS A 193 -9.87 11.01 -10.68
C LYS A 193 -8.94 10.38 -11.71
N PHE A 194 -7.66 10.23 -11.38
CA PHE A 194 -6.70 9.56 -12.27
C PHE A 194 -7.09 8.10 -12.53
N VAL A 195 -7.39 7.34 -11.46
CA VAL A 195 -7.82 5.93 -11.58
C VAL A 195 -9.08 5.81 -12.44
N ALA A 196 -10.10 6.62 -12.17
CA ALA A 196 -11.35 6.62 -12.93
C ALA A 196 -11.11 6.87 -14.43
N LYS A 197 -10.21 7.80 -14.76
CA LYS A 197 -9.91 8.20 -16.13
C LYS A 197 -8.99 7.23 -16.88
N HIS A 198 -8.05 6.58 -16.19
CA HIS A 198 -6.96 5.85 -16.86
C HIS A 198 -6.92 4.36 -16.57
N LEU A 199 -7.46 3.90 -15.43
CA LEU A 199 -7.34 2.53 -14.90
C LEU A 199 -8.69 1.85 -14.65
N SER A 200 -9.82 2.48 -15.01
CA SER A 200 -11.13 1.83 -14.88
C SER A 200 -11.24 0.61 -15.81
N PRO A 201 -12.03 -0.43 -15.44
CA PRO A 201 -12.17 -1.65 -16.24
C PRO A 201 -12.52 -1.38 -17.70
N ASN A 202 -13.41 -0.42 -17.96
CA ASN A 202 -13.82 -0.05 -19.32
C ASN A 202 -12.67 0.55 -20.14
N ILE A 203 -11.81 1.35 -19.52
CA ILE A 203 -10.64 1.94 -20.18
C ILE A 203 -9.59 0.87 -20.46
N ILE A 204 -9.35 -0.02 -19.50
CA ILE A 204 -8.41 -1.14 -19.69
C ILE A 204 -8.92 -2.09 -20.79
N ALA A 205 -10.20 -2.44 -20.78
CA ALA A 205 -10.78 -3.27 -21.85
C ALA A 205 -10.60 -2.65 -23.24
N LYS A 206 -10.83 -1.33 -23.39
CA LYS A 206 -10.60 -0.61 -24.65
C LYS A 206 -9.12 -0.67 -25.08
N LYS A 207 -8.17 -0.49 -24.15
CA LYS A 207 -6.75 -0.60 -24.43
C LYS A 207 -6.36 -2.01 -24.91
N ILE A 208 -6.90 -3.05 -24.27
CA ILE A 208 -6.67 -4.44 -24.65
C ILE A 208 -7.22 -4.70 -26.06
N LEU A 209 -8.47 -4.34 -26.33
CA LEU A 209 -9.10 -4.51 -27.64
C LEU A 209 -8.31 -3.79 -28.75
N LYS A 210 -7.86 -2.56 -28.49
CA LYS A 210 -7.03 -1.82 -29.45
C LYS A 210 -5.74 -2.59 -29.76
N LYS A 211 -5.04 -3.09 -28.74
CA LYS A 211 -3.83 -3.87 -28.92
C LYS A 211 -4.07 -5.17 -29.70
N LEU A 212 -5.15 -5.88 -29.41
CA LEU A 212 -5.51 -7.09 -30.14
C LEU A 212 -5.77 -6.79 -31.63
N HIS A 213 -6.48 -5.71 -31.95
CA HIS A 213 -6.68 -5.30 -33.36
C HIS A 213 -5.38 -4.96 -34.07
N GLU A 214 -4.44 -4.26 -33.40
CA GLU A 214 -3.12 -3.97 -33.96
C GLU A 214 -2.35 -5.25 -34.31
N TYR A 215 -2.41 -6.29 -33.48
CA TYR A 215 -1.76 -7.57 -33.76
C TYR A 215 -2.42 -8.36 -34.91
N VAL A 216 -3.76 -8.39 -34.96
CA VAL A 216 -4.49 -9.11 -36.02
C VAL A 216 -4.25 -8.45 -37.39
N SER A 217 -4.26 -7.13 -37.47
CA SER A 217 -4.00 -6.43 -38.74
C SER A 217 -2.56 -6.62 -39.25
N TYR A 218 -1.59 -6.77 -38.33
CA TYR A 218 -0.19 -7.05 -38.71
C TYR A 218 -0.03 -8.44 -39.37
N ASP A 219 -0.72 -9.46 -38.82
CA ASP A 219 -0.69 -10.84 -39.39
C ASP A 219 -1.36 -10.94 -40.77
N ASP A 220 -2.31 -10.07 -41.10
CA ASP A 220 -2.98 -10.05 -42.39
C ASP A 220 -2.12 -9.37 -43.49
N GLU A 221 -1.31 -8.38 -43.14
CA GLU A 221 -0.37 -7.73 -44.06
C GLU A 221 0.80 -8.66 -44.45
N ASP A 222 1.34 -9.43 -43.49
CA ASP A 222 2.47 -10.36 -43.73
C ASP A 222 2.04 -11.58 -44.58
N LYS A 223 0.74 -11.92 -44.61
CA LYS A 223 0.19 -12.97 -45.46
C LYS A 223 -0.13 -12.52 -46.91
N SER A 224 -0.12 -11.22 -47.17
CA SER A 224 -0.38 -10.66 -48.49
C SER A 224 0.91 -10.53 -49.37
N GLU A 225 2.08 -10.78 -48.78
CA GLU A 225 3.38 -10.77 -49.45
C GLU A 225 3.94 -12.16 -49.77
N LEU A 226 3.16 -13.25 -49.51
CA LEU A 226 3.46 -14.65 -49.89
C LEU A 226 2.52 -15.12 -50.99
#